data_0ecd8bc18690dac7abcdaace499f4b2e
#
_entry.id   0ecd8bc18690dac7abcdaace499f4b2e
#
_cell.length_a   1.000
_cell.length_b   1.000
_cell.length_c   1.000
_cell.angle_alpha   90.00
_cell.angle_beta   90.00
_cell.angle_gamma   90.00
#
_symmetry.space_group_name_H-M   'P 1'
#
loop_
_entity.id
_entity.type
_entity.pdbx_description
1 polymer ?
#
loop_
_entity_poly.entity_id
_entity_poly.type
_entity_poly.pdbx_seq_one_letter_code
_entity_poly.pdbx_strand_id
1 'polypeptide(L)'
;MQTDYERYIKMSSLAQIGWWEADFAAGHYLCSDFLCDLLGLEGDTISFRDFQELIREDYREQIIQEFRANANIHRNFYEQTFPVHSKYGEIWLHTRLALREKGTGINGGDKSFGVIQRVETPKESDQRDALRRVNSLL
;
A
#
# COMPACT_ATOMS: atom_id res chain seq x y z
N MET A 1 -10.34 26.41 13.67
CA MET A 1 -9.71 26.39 12.32
C MET A 1 -8.99 25.05 12.13
N GLN A 2 -9.22 24.39 11.01
CA GLN A 2 -8.54 23.15 10.70
C GLN A 2 -7.11 23.42 10.23
N THR A 3 -6.16 22.64 10.76
CA THR A 3 -4.79 22.63 10.26
C THR A 3 -4.72 21.89 8.93
N ASP A 4 -3.65 22.09 8.17
CA ASP A 4 -3.40 21.34 6.93
C ASP A 4 -3.25 19.85 7.21
N TYR A 5 -2.69 19.47 8.37
CA TYR A 5 -2.57 18.09 8.79
C TYR A 5 -3.95 17.44 9.01
N GLU A 6 -4.86 18.14 9.67
CA GLU A 6 -6.24 17.66 9.88
C GLU A 6 -6.98 17.47 8.56
N ARG A 7 -6.82 18.39 7.62
CA ARG A 7 -7.38 18.27 6.27
C ARG A 7 -6.82 17.08 5.54
N TYR A 8 -5.51 16.87 5.63
CA TYR A 8 -4.83 15.73 5.02
C TYR A 8 -5.41 14.40 5.54
N ILE A 9 -5.56 14.25 6.85
CA ILE A 9 -6.13 13.04 7.47
C ILE A 9 -7.55 12.80 6.96
N LYS A 10 -8.41 13.82 6.93
CA LYS A 10 -9.78 13.69 6.43
C LYS A 10 -9.82 13.29 4.96
N MET A 11 -9.04 13.94 4.14
CA MET A 11 -8.98 13.65 2.70
C MET A 11 -8.45 12.25 2.44
N SER A 12 -7.40 11.84 3.15
CA SER A 12 -6.81 10.50 3.03
C SER A 12 -7.81 9.42 3.42
N SER A 13 -8.55 9.63 4.50
CA SER A 13 -9.59 8.69 4.94
C SER A 13 -10.71 8.55 3.92
N LEU A 14 -11.23 9.67 3.42
CA LEU A 14 -12.29 9.67 2.40
C LEU A 14 -11.85 9.02 1.09
N ALA A 15 -10.62 9.28 0.67
CA ALA A 15 -10.06 8.70 -0.56
C ALA A 15 -9.53 7.28 -0.37
N GLN A 16 -9.52 6.77 0.86
CA GLN A 16 -8.94 5.47 1.22
C GLN A 16 -7.48 5.35 0.79
N ILE A 17 -6.73 6.41 1.03
CA ILE A 17 -5.30 6.52 0.71
C ILE A 17 -4.50 6.62 2.00
N GLY A 18 -3.41 5.89 2.05
CA GLY A 18 -2.43 5.96 3.12
C GLY A 18 -1.02 6.05 2.57
N TRP A 19 -0.06 5.97 3.48
CA TRP A 19 1.36 5.92 3.13
C TRP A 19 2.08 4.89 4.01
N TRP A 20 3.23 4.49 3.55
CA TRP A 20 4.14 3.63 4.29
C TRP A 20 5.59 4.05 4.03
N GLU A 21 6.44 3.74 4.98
CA GLU A 21 7.87 3.99 4.88
C GLU A 21 8.60 2.72 5.31
N ALA A 22 9.41 2.17 4.41
CA ALA A 22 10.22 0.99 4.68
C ALA A 22 11.58 1.41 5.22
N ASP A 23 11.96 0.89 6.37
CA ASP A 23 13.32 1.00 6.91
C ASP A 23 13.99 -0.36 6.72
N PHE A 24 14.93 -0.44 5.79
CA PHE A 24 15.53 -1.73 5.41
C PHE A 24 16.44 -2.30 6.49
N ALA A 25 17.12 -1.46 7.27
CA ALA A 25 17.96 -1.92 8.37
C ALA A 25 17.11 -2.41 9.56
N ALA A 26 16.00 -1.73 9.84
CA ALA A 26 15.09 -2.13 10.90
C ALA A 26 14.20 -3.31 10.51
N GLY A 27 13.97 -3.52 9.20
CA GLY A 27 13.17 -4.64 8.70
C GLY A 27 11.67 -4.46 8.90
N HIS A 28 11.17 -3.22 8.96
CA HIS A 28 9.76 -2.95 9.13
C HIS A 28 9.28 -1.78 8.28
N TYR A 29 7.95 -1.72 8.12
CA TYR A 29 7.23 -0.57 7.57
C TYR A 29 6.67 0.27 8.70
N LEU A 30 6.81 1.59 8.60
CA LEU A 30 6.03 2.56 9.36
C LEU A 30 4.81 2.89 8.52
N CYS A 31 3.62 2.85 9.13
CA CYS A 31 2.35 2.95 8.42
C CYS A 31 1.54 4.16 8.88
N SER A 32 0.84 4.81 7.94
CA SER A 32 -0.13 5.86 8.26
C SER A 32 -1.31 5.31 9.07
N ASP A 33 -2.05 6.18 9.73
CA ASP A 33 -3.22 5.79 10.53
C ASP A 33 -4.25 5.00 9.73
N PHE A 34 -4.51 5.42 8.49
CA PHE A 34 -5.42 4.71 7.59
C PHE A 34 -4.96 3.27 7.36
N LEU A 35 -3.68 3.09 7.05
CA LEU A 35 -3.12 1.75 6.78
C LEU A 35 -3.09 0.90 8.05
N CYS A 36 -2.73 1.48 9.19
CA CYS A 36 -2.76 0.79 10.49
C CYS A 36 -4.15 0.25 10.81
N ASP A 37 -5.19 1.07 10.63
CA ASP A 37 -6.57 0.62 10.85
C ASP A 37 -6.96 -0.48 9.88
N LEU A 38 -6.64 -0.31 8.61
CA LEU A 38 -6.98 -1.27 7.57
C LEU A 38 -6.38 -2.65 7.85
N LEU A 39 -5.13 -2.69 8.26
CA LEU A 39 -4.41 -3.93 8.56
C LEU A 39 -4.66 -4.46 9.98
N GLY A 40 -5.32 -3.69 10.83
CA GLY A 40 -5.59 -4.08 12.21
C GLY A 40 -4.36 -4.07 13.11
N LEU A 41 -3.43 -3.15 12.89
CA LEU A 41 -2.20 -3.05 13.68
C LEU A 41 -2.47 -2.39 15.04
N GLU A 42 -1.83 -2.89 16.09
CA GLU A 42 -1.90 -2.29 17.42
C GLU A 42 -1.01 -1.05 17.54
N GLY A 43 0.09 -1.02 16.81
CA GLY A 43 0.99 0.13 16.72
C GLY A 43 1.04 0.69 15.31
N ASP A 44 2.09 1.44 15.00
CA ASP A 44 2.27 2.09 13.71
C ASP A 44 3.29 1.38 12.80
N THR A 45 3.85 0.26 13.24
CA THR A 45 4.82 -0.51 12.47
C THR A 45 4.38 -1.96 12.27
N ILE A 46 4.83 -2.54 11.16
CA ILE A 46 4.68 -3.97 10.88
C ILE A 46 5.98 -4.47 10.24
N SER A 47 6.45 -5.64 10.66
CA SER A 47 7.65 -6.23 10.05
C SER A 47 7.40 -6.58 8.58
N PHE A 48 8.46 -6.61 7.79
CA PHE A 48 8.36 -7.05 6.38
C PHE A 48 7.75 -8.44 6.27
N ARG A 49 8.16 -9.33 7.16
CA ARG A 49 7.65 -10.70 7.19
C ARG A 49 6.16 -10.75 7.48
N ASP A 50 5.71 -10.05 8.50
CA ASP A 50 4.30 -10.04 8.89
C ASP A 50 3.42 -9.43 7.79
N PHE A 51 3.90 -8.37 7.13
CA PHE A 51 3.18 -7.81 6.00
C PHE A 51 3.10 -8.80 4.82
N GLN A 52 4.19 -9.48 4.51
CA GLN A 52 4.21 -10.48 3.45
C GLN A 52 3.20 -11.61 3.69
N GLU A 53 3.01 -11.99 4.95
CA GLU A 53 2.02 -13.01 5.33
C GLU A 53 0.57 -12.54 5.15
N LEU A 54 0.32 -11.23 5.13
CA LEU A 54 -1.00 -10.68 4.82
C LEU A 54 -1.34 -10.74 3.34
N ILE A 55 -0.34 -10.77 2.46
CA ILE A 55 -0.55 -10.89 1.01
C ILE A 55 -1.13 -12.28 0.72
N ARG A 56 -2.19 -12.34 -0.10
CA ARG A 56 -2.79 -13.62 -0.47
C ARG A 56 -1.74 -14.55 -1.06
N GLU A 57 -1.75 -15.80 -0.68
CA GLU A 57 -0.68 -16.76 -0.91
C GLU A 57 -0.27 -16.88 -2.38
N ASP A 58 -1.23 -16.89 -3.29
CA ASP A 58 -0.99 -17.03 -4.74
C ASP A 58 -0.29 -15.83 -5.39
N TYR A 59 -0.29 -14.67 -4.72
CA TYR A 59 0.39 -13.46 -5.18
C TYR A 59 1.71 -13.20 -4.45
N ARG A 60 1.89 -13.81 -3.30
CA ARG A 60 2.97 -13.44 -2.35
C ARG A 60 4.36 -13.47 -2.96
N GLU A 61 4.73 -14.57 -3.59
CA GLU A 61 6.09 -14.73 -4.13
C GLU A 61 6.38 -13.69 -5.23
N GLN A 62 5.45 -13.49 -6.15
CA GLN A 62 5.59 -12.53 -7.23
C GLN A 62 5.78 -11.11 -6.71
N ILE A 63 4.95 -10.70 -5.73
CA ILE A 63 5.01 -9.36 -5.16
C ILE A 63 6.33 -9.12 -4.44
N ILE A 64 6.81 -10.09 -3.68
CA ILE A 64 8.10 -10.01 -2.98
C ILE A 64 9.24 -9.89 -3.97
N GLN A 65 9.26 -10.70 -5.01
CA GLN A 65 10.32 -10.68 -6.03
C GLN A 65 10.33 -9.35 -6.80
N GLU A 66 9.17 -8.86 -7.20
CA GLU A 66 9.05 -7.57 -7.88
C GLU A 66 9.54 -6.42 -7.00
N PHE A 67 9.17 -6.43 -5.72
CA PHE A 67 9.64 -5.43 -4.77
C PHE A 67 11.16 -5.43 -4.66
N ARG A 68 11.77 -6.61 -4.50
CA ARG A 68 13.23 -6.74 -4.40
C ARG A 68 13.94 -6.29 -5.67
N ALA A 69 13.41 -6.66 -6.83
CA ALA A 69 14.00 -6.31 -8.12
C ALA A 69 13.96 -4.80 -8.35
N ASN A 70 12.88 -4.12 -7.96
CA ASN A 70 12.68 -2.71 -8.22
C ASN A 70 13.24 -1.79 -7.12
N ALA A 71 13.44 -2.29 -5.91
CA ALA A 71 13.99 -1.50 -4.81
C ALA A 71 15.42 -1.00 -5.09
N ASN A 72 16.17 -1.67 -5.96
CA ASN A 72 17.55 -1.32 -6.31
C ASN A 72 17.69 -0.59 -7.65
N ILE A 73 16.60 -0.37 -8.38
CA ILE A 73 16.62 0.29 -9.69
C ILE A 73 16.30 1.76 -9.50
N HIS A 74 17.12 2.64 -10.10
CA HIS A 74 16.89 4.08 -10.11
C HIS A 74 15.77 4.46 -11.10
N ARG A 75 14.53 4.15 -10.72
CA ARG A 75 13.34 4.62 -11.42
C ARG A 75 12.64 5.68 -10.58
N ASN A 76 11.89 6.57 -11.23
CA ASN A 76 11.13 7.59 -10.51
C ASN A 76 10.08 6.98 -9.58
N PHE A 77 9.44 5.90 -10.01
CA PHE A 77 8.49 5.15 -9.21
C PHE A 77 8.23 3.77 -9.81
N TYR A 78 7.59 2.94 -9.03
CA TYR A 78 7.14 1.62 -9.46
C TYR A 78 5.83 1.29 -8.73
N GLU A 79 4.96 0.51 -9.34
CA GLU A 79 3.62 0.22 -8.83
C GLU A 79 3.37 -1.27 -8.68
N GLN A 80 2.57 -1.62 -7.65
CA GLN A 80 2.07 -2.98 -7.44
C GLN A 80 0.61 -2.95 -7.04
N THR A 81 -0.15 -3.95 -7.49
CA THR A 81 -1.54 -4.18 -7.06
C THR A 81 -1.68 -5.62 -6.61
N PHE A 82 -2.21 -5.84 -5.42
CA PHE A 82 -2.29 -7.18 -4.86
C PHE A 82 -3.37 -7.29 -3.79
N PRO A 83 -3.90 -8.51 -3.57
CA PRO A 83 -4.87 -8.76 -2.50
C PRO A 83 -4.18 -9.03 -1.17
N VAL A 84 -4.75 -8.52 -0.10
CA VAL A 84 -4.29 -8.78 1.27
C VAL A 84 -5.46 -9.16 2.17
N HIS A 85 -5.15 -9.89 3.24
CA HIS A 85 -6.08 -10.14 4.33
C HIS A 85 -6.06 -8.96 5.29
N SER A 86 -7.13 -8.18 5.30
CA SER A 86 -7.26 -7.02 6.17
C SER A 86 -8.15 -7.31 7.37
N LYS A 87 -8.26 -6.34 8.27
CA LYS A 87 -9.25 -6.34 9.35
C LYS A 87 -10.69 -6.52 8.83
N TYR A 88 -10.96 -6.08 7.60
CA TYR A 88 -12.28 -6.08 6.96
C TYR A 88 -12.42 -7.22 5.93
N GLY A 89 -11.59 -8.23 5.99
CA GLY A 89 -11.55 -9.34 5.03
C GLY A 89 -10.54 -9.13 3.92
N GLU A 90 -10.69 -9.85 2.82
CA GLU A 90 -9.81 -9.71 1.66
C GLU A 90 -10.12 -8.41 0.93
N ILE A 91 -9.09 -7.61 0.74
CA ILE A 91 -9.17 -6.36 -0.02
C ILE A 91 -8.02 -6.28 -1.01
N TRP A 92 -8.18 -5.45 -2.02
CA TRP A 92 -7.12 -5.18 -2.99
C TRP A 92 -6.48 -3.83 -2.70
N LEU A 93 -5.16 -3.81 -2.69
CA LEU A 93 -4.35 -2.62 -2.47
C LEU A 93 -3.54 -2.31 -3.72
N HIS A 94 -3.44 -1.03 -4.03
CA HIS A 94 -2.51 -0.50 -5.03
C HIS A 94 -1.50 0.36 -4.32
N THR A 95 -0.22 0.09 -4.52
CA THR A 95 0.86 0.89 -3.94
C THR A 95 1.76 1.44 -5.04
N ARG A 96 2.20 2.67 -4.83
CA ARG A 96 3.16 3.37 -5.69
C ARG A 96 4.35 3.73 -4.82
N LEU A 97 5.52 3.26 -5.22
CA LEU A 97 6.74 3.38 -4.44
C LEU A 97 7.62 4.48 -4.99
N ALA A 98 8.15 5.31 -4.10
CA ALA A 98 9.18 6.28 -4.43
C ALA A 98 10.56 5.63 -4.42
N LEU A 99 11.55 6.38 -4.87
CA LEU A 99 12.94 5.96 -4.87
C LEU A 99 13.45 5.61 -3.48
N ARG A 100 14.36 4.63 -3.44
CA ARG A 100 15.10 4.27 -2.23
C ARG A 100 16.07 5.39 -1.86
N GLU A 101 15.90 5.95 -0.67
CA GLU A 101 16.79 6.95 -0.11
C GLU A 101 17.90 6.28 0.68
N LYS A 102 19.16 6.55 0.28
CA LYS A 102 20.31 5.95 0.94
C LYS A 102 20.69 6.71 2.21
N GLY A 103 20.99 5.96 3.26
CA GLY A 103 21.56 6.52 4.49
C GLY A 103 20.60 7.28 5.39
N THR A 104 19.30 7.31 5.09
CA THR A 104 18.31 8.03 5.89
C THR A 104 17.61 7.17 6.93
N GLY A 105 17.83 5.85 6.91
CA GLY A 105 17.26 4.91 7.84
C GLY A 105 18.06 4.75 9.12
N ILE A 106 17.62 3.85 9.98
CA ILE A 106 18.31 3.53 11.24
C ILE A 106 19.74 3.00 10.95
N ASN A 107 20.71 3.42 11.78
CA ASN A 107 22.12 3.05 11.63
C ASN A 107 22.71 3.35 10.24
N GLY A 108 22.22 4.38 9.57
CA GLY A 108 22.67 4.74 8.23
C GLY A 108 22.16 3.82 7.12
N GLY A 109 21.16 2.98 7.41
CA GLY A 109 20.51 2.14 6.41
C GLY A 109 19.64 2.94 5.45
N ASP A 110 19.08 2.25 4.47
CA ASP A 110 18.26 2.86 3.44
C ASP A 110 16.78 2.86 3.81
N LYS A 111 16.04 3.80 3.26
CA LYS A 111 14.58 3.89 3.35
C LYS A 111 13.95 3.88 1.98
N SER A 112 12.72 3.40 1.91
CA SER A 112 11.83 3.57 0.76
C SER A 112 10.48 4.07 1.25
N PHE A 113 9.78 4.76 0.40
CA PHE A 113 8.55 5.45 0.76
C PHE A 113 7.50 5.20 -0.32
N GLY A 114 6.27 5.00 0.09
CA GLY A 114 5.20 4.76 -0.86
C GLY A 114 3.85 5.29 -0.38
N VAL A 115 2.96 5.44 -1.34
CA VAL A 115 1.54 5.67 -1.09
C VAL A 115 0.78 4.39 -1.40
N ILE A 116 -0.32 4.18 -0.70
CA ILE A 116 -1.11 2.97 -0.84
C ILE A 116 -2.58 3.33 -0.83
N GLN A 117 -3.35 2.66 -1.67
CA GLN A 117 -4.77 2.93 -1.84
C GLN A 117 -5.53 1.61 -1.90
N ARG A 118 -6.68 1.57 -1.24
CA ARG A 118 -7.63 0.48 -1.46
C ARG A 118 -8.30 0.68 -2.81
N VAL A 119 -8.33 -0.38 -3.62
CA VAL A 119 -8.93 -0.37 -4.96
C VAL A 119 -10.01 -1.43 -5.07
N GLU A 120 -10.83 -1.32 -6.09
CA GLU A 120 -11.84 -2.32 -6.37
C GLU A 120 -11.21 -3.66 -6.73
N THR A 121 -11.86 -4.76 -6.36
CA THR A 121 -11.45 -6.07 -6.82
C THR A 121 -11.66 -6.17 -8.33
N PRO A 122 -10.93 -7.04 -9.04
CA PRO A 122 -11.18 -7.26 -10.47
C PRO A 122 -12.64 -7.62 -10.76
N LYS A 123 -13.27 -8.41 -9.90
CA LYS A 123 -14.68 -8.79 -10.04
C LYS A 123 -15.62 -7.58 -9.92
N GLU A 124 -15.40 -6.71 -8.93
CA GLU A 124 -16.19 -5.49 -8.74
C GLU A 124 -16.03 -4.55 -9.94
N SER A 125 -14.81 -4.39 -10.44
CA SER A 125 -14.51 -3.57 -11.61
C SER A 125 -15.23 -4.10 -12.85
N ASP A 126 -15.20 -5.41 -13.08
CA ASP A 126 -15.88 -6.05 -14.22
C ASP A 126 -17.39 -5.86 -14.13
N GLN A 127 -17.99 -6.02 -12.95
CA GLN A 127 -19.42 -5.81 -12.73
C GLN A 127 -19.83 -4.37 -12.99
N ARG A 128 -19.03 -3.40 -12.54
CA ARG A 128 -19.29 -1.99 -12.79
C ARG A 128 -19.23 -1.66 -14.29
N ASP A 129 -18.22 -2.16 -14.99
CA ASP A 129 -18.05 -1.94 -16.42
C ASP A 129 -19.17 -2.57 -17.23
N ALA A 130 -19.62 -3.76 -16.85
CA ALA A 130 -20.78 -4.42 -17.47
C ALA A 130 -22.07 -3.58 -17.30
N LEU A 131 -22.29 -3.03 -16.10
CA LEU A 131 -23.44 -2.17 -15.83
C LEU A 131 -23.41 -0.88 -16.66
N ARG A 132 -22.23 -0.27 -16.80
CA ARG A 132 -22.05 0.92 -17.65
C ARG A 132 -22.39 0.64 -19.11
N ARG A 133 -21.99 -0.53 -19.63
CA ARG A 133 -22.32 -0.94 -21.01
C ARG A 133 -23.82 -1.08 -21.20
N VAL A 134 -24.51 -1.70 -20.24
CA VAL A 134 -25.98 -1.83 -20.29
C VAL A 134 -26.63 -0.44 -20.30
N ASN A 135 -26.22 0.45 -19.40
CA ASN A 135 -26.76 1.79 -19.30
C ASN A 135 -26.53 2.62 -20.58
N SER A 136 -25.43 2.42 -21.28
CA SER A 136 -25.12 3.13 -22.51
C SER A 136 -25.98 2.66 -23.72
N LEU A 137 -26.60 1.47 -23.62
CA LEU A 137 -27.46 0.93 -24.65
C LEU A 137 -28.92 1.40 -24.50
N LEU A 138 -29.26 1.96 -23.35
CA LEU A 138 -30.60 2.48 -23.07
C LEU A 138 -30.73 3.94 -23.48
#